data_0dd4fb6946096d15076d75113dcd1e1d
#
_entry.id   0dd4fb6946096d15076d75113dcd1e1d
#
_cell.length_a   1.000
_cell.length_b   1.000
_cell.length_c   1.000
_cell.angle_alpha   90.00
_cell.angle_beta   90.00
_cell.angle_gamma   90.00
#
_symmetry.space_group_name_H-M   'P 1'
#
loop_
_entity.id
_entity.type
_entity.pdbx_description
1 polymer ?
#
loop_
_entity_poly.entity_id
_entity_poly.type
_entity_poly.pdbx_seq_one_letter_code
_entity_poly.pdbx_strand_id
1 'polypeptide(L)'
;MARVTTTDLWHHYGRVRAEQDRAVSASFRWSWSQQDGPGPEVLGDITGRTLADLGSGAARHAAHLAVHHGPDRIDAVDASPAQHNMATALYGSLGPRLRLVHQDAVPHLRANPGAYDLLYSVFGAVDFNDPRQLLPATADALRPGGQLVFSTLAHCLSGAPAQPDVVAADVPAKTPTGERVTMRRWVLQEQVWTKLLDEAGFTRIRVEELPAGEGPRPAATLLIRAERAAA
;
A
#
# COMPACT_ATOMS: atom_id res chain seq x y z
N MET A 1 5.77 28.53 -9.21
CA MET A 1 4.85 27.38 -9.36
C MET A 1 4.77 26.68 -8.01
N ALA A 2 3.62 26.72 -7.35
CA ALA A 2 3.44 26.00 -6.09
C ALA A 2 3.56 24.47 -6.36
N ARG A 3 4.40 23.79 -5.58
CA ARG A 3 4.44 22.30 -5.60
C ARG A 3 3.09 21.81 -5.12
N VAL A 4 2.27 21.30 -6.04
CA VAL A 4 1.07 20.54 -5.67
C VAL A 4 1.60 19.27 -4.99
N THR A 5 1.38 19.14 -3.70
CA THR A 5 1.74 17.92 -2.97
C THR A 5 0.87 16.78 -3.47
N THR A 6 1.46 15.62 -3.71
CA THR A 6 0.76 14.38 -4.15
C THR A 6 -0.44 14.03 -3.27
N THR A 7 -0.45 14.52 -2.04
CA THR A 7 -1.51 14.30 -1.04
C THR A 7 -2.88 14.84 -1.43
N ASP A 8 -2.93 15.93 -2.18
CA ASP A 8 -4.21 16.55 -2.59
C ASP A 8 -4.88 15.79 -3.75
N LEU A 9 -4.15 14.94 -4.45
CA LEU A 9 -4.65 14.19 -5.60
C LEU A 9 -5.53 13.00 -5.23
N TRP A 10 -5.52 12.60 -3.97
CA TRP A 10 -6.22 11.43 -3.46
C TRP A 10 -7.61 11.74 -2.88
N HIS A 11 -7.98 13.01 -2.79
CA HIS A 11 -9.21 13.42 -2.11
C HIS A 11 -10.50 12.85 -2.76
N HIS A 12 -10.47 12.48 -4.04
CA HIS A 12 -11.60 11.88 -4.74
C HIS A 12 -11.74 10.36 -4.54
N TYR A 13 -10.65 9.69 -4.16
CA TYR A 13 -10.64 8.23 -4.08
C TYR A 13 -11.43 7.72 -2.87
N GLY A 14 -12.22 6.68 -3.11
CA GLY A 14 -12.99 6.02 -2.05
C GLY A 14 -14.17 6.81 -1.50
N ARG A 15 -14.36 8.08 -1.89
CA ARG A 15 -15.37 8.98 -1.32
C ARG A 15 -16.79 8.46 -1.51
N VAL A 16 -17.17 8.09 -2.71
CA VAL A 16 -18.50 7.53 -3.01
C VAL A 16 -18.76 6.26 -2.21
N ARG A 17 -17.76 5.38 -2.14
CA ARG A 17 -17.85 4.14 -1.37
C ARG A 17 -17.94 4.40 0.14
N ALA A 18 -17.23 5.40 0.66
CA ALA A 18 -17.31 5.79 2.07
C ALA A 18 -18.65 6.40 2.46
N GLU A 19 -19.32 7.07 1.51
CA GLU A 19 -20.67 7.62 1.71
C GLU A 19 -21.73 6.52 1.68
N GLN A 20 -21.54 5.47 0.87
CA GLN A 20 -22.51 4.37 0.68
C GLN A 20 -22.36 3.25 1.70
N ASP A 21 -21.13 2.94 2.12
CA ASP A 21 -20.84 1.83 3.03
C ASP A 21 -19.82 2.26 4.09
N ARG A 22 -20.33 2.46 5.30
CA ARG A 22 -19.54 2.82 6.48
C ARG A 22 -19.10 1.62 7.32
N ALA A 23 -19.59 0.43 7.00
CA ALA A 23 -19.23 -0.77 7.71
C ALA A 23 -17.79 -1.17 7.44
N VAL A 24 -17.19 -1.90 8.39
CA VAL A 24 -15.92 -2.57 8.14
C VAL A 24 -16.14 -3.63 7.07
N SER A 25 -15.33 -3.60 6.01
CA SER A 25 -15.45 -4.55 4.92
C SER A 25 -15.32 -5.98 5.43
N ALA A 26 -16.21 -6.87 4.99
CA ALA A 26 -16.12 -8.29 5.30
C ALA A 26 -14.98 -9.00 4.52
N SER A 27 -14.40 -8.36 3.53
CA SER A 27 -13.36 -8.91 2.67
C SER A 27 -12.26 -7.90 2.37
N PHE A 28 -11.09 -8.45 2.08
CA PHE A 28 -9.91 -7.76 1.62
C PHE A 28 -9.30 -8.60 0.48
N ARG A 29 -8.89 -7.97 -0.61
CA ARG A 29 -8.30 -8.65 -1.77
C ARG A 29 -7.06 -7.91 -2.25
N TRP A 30 -6.09 -8.68 -2.74
CA TRP A 30 -4.82 -8.15 -3.25
C TRP A 30 -4.88 -7.78 -4.73
N SER A 31 -5.86 -8.28 -5.49
CA SER A 31 -6.01 -7.98 -6.91
C SER A 31 -6.39 -6.52 -7.16
N TRP A 32 -6.11 -6.01 -8.36
CA TRP A 32 -6.49 -4.66 -8.76
C TRP A 32 -8.00 -4.43 -8.73
N SER A 33 -8.78 -5.43 -9.12
CA SER A 33 -10.25 -5.37 -9.06
C SER A 33 -10.78 -5.28 -7.63
N GLN A 34 -10.04 -5.80 -6.65
CA GLN A 34 -10.45 -6.00 -5.25
C GLN A 34 -11.75 -6.83 -5.09
N GLN A 35 -12.13 -7.60 -6.11
CA GLN A 35 -13.32 -8.44 -6.11
C GLN A 35 -12.99 -9.93 -6.04
N ASP A 36 -11.83 -10.32 -6.55
CA ASP A 36 -11.33 -11.68 -6.69
C ASP A 36 -9.88 -11.83 -6.20
N GLY A 37 -9.33 -13.03 -6.34
CA GLY A 37 -7.96 -13.35 -5.96
C GLY A 37 -7.76 -13.58 -4.46
N PRO A 38 -6.50 -13.69 -4.02
CA PRO A 38 -6.15 -13.99 -2.64
C PRO A 38 -6.59 -12.89 -1.68
N GLY A 39 -6.86 -13.28 -0.45
CA GLY A 39 -7.30 -12.41 0.64
C GLY A 39 -6.24 -12.23 1.73
N PRO A 40 -6.65 -11.96 2.98
CA PRO A 40 -5.74 -11.71 4.09
C PRO A 40 -4.86 -12.90 4.47
N GLU A 41 -5.20 -14.12 4.03
CA GLU A 41 -4.39 -15.34 4.24
C GLU A 41 -2.96 -15.22 3.70
N VAL A 42 -2.72 -14.32 2.75
CA VAL A 42 -1.38 -14.01 2.22
C VAL A 42 -0.42 -13.50 3.30
N LEU A 43 -0.96 -12.83 4.33
CA LEU A 43 -0.20 -12.29 5.45
C LEU A 43 0.17 -13.38 6.49
N GLY A 44 -0.41 -14.59 6.37
CA GLY A 44 -0.29 -15.63 7.37
C GLY A 44 -1.02 -15.29 8.68
N ASP A 45 -0.59 -15.89 9.78
CA ASP A 45 -1.13 -15.57 11.10
C ASP A 45 -0.55 -14.25 11.61
N ILE A 46 -1.42 -13.24 11.74
CA ILE A 46 -1.07 -11.90 12.24
C ILE A 46 -1.53 -11.66 13.68
N THR A 47 -2.06 -12.69 14.36
CA THR A 47 -2.52 -12.57 15.74
C THR A 47 -1.40 -12.10 16.66
N GLY A 48 -1.65 -11.03 17.41
CA GLY A 48 -0.68 -10.44 18.33
C GLY A 48 0.53 -9.73 17.67
N ARG A 49 0.56 -9.60 16.33
CA ARG A 49 1.64 -8.92 15.60
C ARG A 49 1.39 -7.41 15.49
N THR A 50 2.46 -6.66 15.34
CA THR A 50 2.43 -5.21 15.03
C THR A 50 2.66 -5.01 13.53
N LEU A 51 1.70 -4.37 12.85
CA LEU A 51 1.69 -4.15 11.41
C LEU A 51 1.69 -2.67 11.05
N ALA A 52 2.06 -2.36 9.78
CA ALA A 52 1.66 -1.09 9.17
C ALA A 52 1.14 -1.31 7.74
N ASP A 53 0.08 -0.56 7.41
CA ASP A 53 -0.52 -0.41 6.08
C ASP A 53 0.05 0.86 5.44
N LEU A 54 0.87 0.72 4.42
CA LEU A 54 1.61 1.82 3.80
C LEU A 54 0.85 2.37 2.58
N GLY A 55 0.32 3.58 2.72
CA GLY A 55 -0.61 4.17 1.78
C GLY A 55 -2.00 3.59 1.96
N SER A 56 -2.47 3.58 3.20
CA SER A 56 -3.70 2.91 3.63
C SER A 56 -5.00 3.50 3.05
N GLY A 57 -4.92 4.68 2.41
CA GLY A 57 -6.09 5.41 1.98
C GLY A 57 -7.07 5.64 3.14
N ALA A 58 -8.33 5.31 2.94
CA ALA A 58 -9.36 5.38 3.98
C ALA A 58 -9.28 4.23 5.01
N ALA A 59 -8.14 3.54 5.12
CA ALA A 59 -7.83 2.49 6.09
C ALA A 59 -8.78 1.27 6.06
N ARG A 60 -9.42 0.96 4.93
CA ARG A 60 -10.40 -0.15 4.84
C ARG A 60 -9.77 -1.52 5.10
N HIS A 61 -8.58 -1.78 4.54
CA HIS A 61 -7.85 -3.03 4.74
C HIS A 61 -7.37 -3.15 6.18
N ALA A 62 -6.80 -2.08 6.73
CA ALA A 62 -6.37 -2.04 8.12
C ALA A 62 -7.52 -2.25 9.10
N ALA A 63 -8.69 -1.66 8.85
CA ALA A 63 -9.89 -1.86 9.66
C ALA A 63 -10.39 -3.31 9.60
N HIS A 64 -10.42 -3.91 8.39
CA HIS A 64 -10.76 -5.33 8.22
C HIS A 64 -9.85 -6.24 9.07
N LEU A 65 -8.53 -6.06 8.95
CA LEU A 65 -7.57 -6.87 9.71
C LEU A 65 -7.70 -6.65 11.22
N ALA A 66 -7.87 -5.40 11.66
CA ALA A 66 -8.02 -5.08 13.08
C ALA A 66 -9.24 -5.75 13.72
N VAL A 67 -10.33 -5.87 12.97
CA VAL A 67 -11.60 -6.46 13.47
C VAL A 67 -11.59 -7.99 13.39
N HIS A 68 -11.06 -8.55 12.29
CA HIS A 68 -11.28 -9.97 11.97
C HIS A 68 -10.07 -10.87 12.21
N HIS A 69 -8.84 -10.32 12.37
CA HIS A 69 -7.60 -11.12 12.40
C HIS A 69 -6.73 -10.93 13.66
N GLY A 70 -7.18 -10.15 14.64
CA GLY A 70 -6.59 -10.07 15.97
C GLY A 70 -5.13 -9.59 16.07
N PRO A 71 -4.64 -8.67 15.25
CA PRO A 71 -3.31 -8.09 15.45
C PRO A 71 -3.23 -7.37 16.81
N ASP A 72 -2.02 -7.20 17.33
CA ASP A 72 -1.82 -6.31 18.48
C ASP A 72 -2.11 -4.85 18.09
N ARG A 73 -1.52 -4.42 16.97
CA ARG A 73 -1.74 -3.07 16.43
C ARG A 73 -1.48 -3.02 14.92
N ILE A 74 -2.26 -2.20 14.23
CA ILE A 74 -2.01 -1.80 12.84
C ILE A 74 -1.90 -0.27 12.78
N ASP A 75 -0.79 0.22 12.27
CA ASP A 75 -0.60 1.61 11.91
C ASP A 75 -1.05 1.81 10.45
N ALA A 76 -2.19 2.44 10.25
CA ALA A 76 -2.69 2.81 8.92
C ALA A 76 -2.09 4.17 8.52
N VAL A 77 -1.05 4.14 7.69
CA VAL A 77 -0.23 5.30 7.35
C VAL A 77 -0.63 5.84 5.98
N ASP A 78 -1.05 7.09 5.92
CA ASP A 78 -1.36 7.75 4.66
C ASP A 78 -0.93 9.22 4.69
N ALA A 79 -0.39 9.70 3.57
CA ALA A 79 0.08 11.08 3.42
C ALA A 79 -1.04 12.07 3.08
N SER A 80 -2.19 11.58 2.58
CA SER A 80 -3.31 12.43 2.18
C SER A 80 -4.15 12.86 3.38
N PRO A 81 -4.29 14.16 3.65
CA PRO A 81 -5.18 14.65 4.70
C PRO A 81 -6.64 14.26 4.42
N ALA A 82 -7.07 14.20 3.17
CA ALA A 82 -8.43 13.79 2.81
C ALA A 82 -8.69 12.33 3.13
N GLN A 83 -7.74 11.44 2.82
CA GLN A 83 -7.84 10.01 3.16
C GLN A 83 -7.80 9.79 4.68
N HIS A 84 -6.91 10.48 5.39
CA HIS A 84 -6.83 10.41 6.84
C HIS A 84 -8.14 10.87 7.53
N ASN A 85 -8.73 11.97 7.07
CA ASN A 85 -10.00 12.47 7.57
C ASN A 85 -11.14 11.46 7.32
N MET A 86 -11.16 10.84 6.14
CA MET A 86 -12.13 9.80 5.79
C MET A 86 -11.94 8.55 6.69
N ALA A 87 -10.71 8.09 6.87
CA ALA A 87 -10.38 6.98 7.77
C ALA A 87 -10.83 7.26 9.21
N THR A 88 -10.60 8.47 9.70
CA THR A 88 -11.00 8.91 11.04
C THR A 88 -12.53 8.91 11.18
N ALA A 89 -13.25 9.40 10.19
CA ALA A 89 -14.72 9.41 10.19
C ALA A 89 -15.36 8.01 10.13
N LEU A 90 -14.67 7.06 9.44
CA LEU A 90 -15.16 5.69 9.29
C LEU A 90 -14.76 4.79 10.47
N TYR A 91 -13.50 4.86 10.91
CA TYR A 91 -12.87 3.85 11.74
C TYR A 91 -12.16 4.39 12.97
N GLY A 92 -12.27 5.68 13.27
CA GLY A 92 -11.60 6.28 14.44
C GLY A 92 -12.00 5.67 15.80
N SER A 93 -13.15 4.96 15.84
CA SER A 93 -13.63 4.27 17.04
C SER A 93 -13.04 2.86 17.22
N LEU A 94 -12.28 2.32 16.26
CA LEU A 94 -11.71 0.96 16.31
C LEU A 94 -10.42 0.85 17.13
N GLY A 95 -9.96 1.94 17.79
CA GLY A 95 -8.83 1.86 18.71
C GLY A 95 -9.04 0.83 19.82
N PRO A 96 -7.96 0.28 20.42
CA PRO A 96 -6.54 0.63 20.23
C PRO A 96 -5.83 -0.16 19.11
N ARG A 97 -6.47 -1.17 18.51
CA ARG A 97 -5.84 -2.03 17.49
C ARG A 97 -5.59 -1.32 16.15
N LEU A 98 -6.31 -0.24 15.84
CA LEU A 98 -6.12 0.55 14.64
C LEU A 98 -5.66 1.95 15.00
N ARG A 99 -4.44 2.31 14.62
CA ARG A 99 -3.89 3.65 14.74
C ARG A 99 -3.83 4.32 13.38
N LEU A 100 -4.56 5.41 13.21
CA LEU A 100 -4.56 6.21 12.00
C LEU A 100 -3.42 7.22 12.05
N VAL A 101 -2.53 7.19 11.06
CA VAL A 101 -1.29 8.00 11.02
C VAL A 101 -1.28 8.86 9.76
N HIS A 102 -1.40 10.18 9.95
CA HIS A 102 -1.27 11.14 8.85
C HIS A 102 0.20 11.51 8.66
N GLN A 103 0.90 10.78 7.82
CA GLN A 103 2.32 10.97 7.52
C GLN A 103 2.72 10.28 6.21
N ASP A 104 3.75 10.79 5.54
CA ASP A 104 4.40 10.05 4.45
C ASP A 104 5.05 8.76 4.96
N ALA A 105 4.96 7.69 4.15
CA ALA A 105 5.45 6.37 4.54
C ALA A 105 6.96 6.35 4.86
N VAL A 106 7.79 7.00 4.05
CA VAL A 106 9.26 6.99 4.26
C VAL A 106 9.68 7.67 5.56
N PRO A 107 9.26 8.90 5.90
CA PRO A 107 9.53 9.49 7.21
C PRO A 107 8.97 8.67 8.38
N HIS A 108 7.77 8.10 8.21
CA HIS A 108 7.17 7.26 9.24
C HIS A 108 8.03 6.02 9.54
N LEU A 109 8.44 5.29 8.52
CA LEU A 109 9.29 4.09 8.66
C LEU A 109 10.64 4.42 9.30
N ARG A 110 11.29 5.49 8.87
CA ARG A 110 12.58 5.94 9.44
C ARG A 110 12.49 6.32 10.93
N ALA A 111 11.32 6.79 11.37
CA ALA A 111 11.08 7.11 12.77
C ALA A 111 10.74 5.89 13.64
N ASN A 112 10.53 4.71 13.05
CA ASN A 112 10.08 3.50 13.73
C ASN A 112 10.95 2.26 13.38
N PRO A 113 12.29 2.30 13.59
CA PRO A 113 13.17 1.19 13.27
C PRO A 113 12.85 -0.04 14.13
N GLY A 114 12.78 -1.22 13.49
CA GLY A 114 12.51 -2.50 14.16
C GLY A 114 11.14 -2.57 14.88
N ALA A 115 10.20 -1.74 14.50
CA ALA A 115 8.90 -1.65 15.19
C ALA A 115 7.88 -2.70 14.71
N TYR A 116 8.02 -3.21 13.50
CA TYR A 116 6.98 -3.99 12.84
C TYR A 116 7.37 -5.44 12.58
N ASP A 117 6.41 -6.33 12.75
CA ASP A 117 6.52 -7.74 12.38
C ASP A 117 6.14 -7.95 10.91
N LEU A 118 5.26 -7.06 10.38
CA LEU A 118 4.80 -7.12 9.01
C LEU A 118 4.44 -5.71 8.49
N LEU A 119 4.93 -5.39 7.30
CA LEU A 119 4.54 -4.20 6.54
C LEU A 119 3.80 -4.63 5.28
N TYR A 120 2.73 -3.92 4.93
CA TYR A 120 2.03 -4.22 3.69
C TYR A 120 1.57 -2.95 2.96
N SER A 121 1.31 -3.09 1.65
CA SER A 121 0.82 -2.00 0.80
C SER A 121 -0.03 -2.56 -0.34
N VAL A 122 -1.27 -2.12 -0.47
CA VAL A 122 -2.19 -2.56 -1.52
C VAL A 122 -2.40 -1.41 -2.50
N PHE A 123 -1.65 -1.39 -3.60
CA PHE A 123 -1.62 -0.27 -4.57
C PHE A 123 -1.43 1.09 -3.89
N GLY A 124 -0.72 1.10 -2.77
CA GLY A 124 -0.55 2.25 -1.88
C GLY A 124 0.84 2.88 -2.01
N ALA A 125 1.51 3.12 -0.88
CA ALA A 125 2.76 3.88 -0.83
C ALA A 125 3.88 3.29 -1.71
N VAL A 126 3.92 1.97 -1.94
CA VAL A 126 4.92 1.33 -2.81
C VAL A 126 4.83 1.85 -4.24
N ASP A 127 3.63 2.09 -4.74
CA ASP A 127 3.41 2.59 -6.09
C ASP A 127 3.77 4.09 -6.25
N PHE A 128 3.81 4.87 -5.16
CA PHE A 128 3.87 6.33 -5.22
C PHE A 128 5.10 6.95 -4.53
N ASN A 129 5.96 6.12 -3.93
CA ASN A 129 7.27 6.54 -3.41
C ASN A 129 8.40 5.98 -4.26
N ASP A 130 9.54 6.68 -4.32
CA ASP A 130 10.74 6.13 -4.95
C ASP A 130 11.16 4.84 -4.21
N PRO A 131 11.15 3.68 -4.89
CA PRO A 131 11.45 2.40 -4.24
C PRO A 131 12.87 2.35 -3.65
N ARG A 132 13.82 3.13 -4.19
CA ARG A 132 15.18 3.25 -3.65
C ARG A 132 15.24 3.97 -2.30
N GLN A 133 14.17 4.69 -1.91
CA GLN A 133 14.04 5.29 -0.59
C GLN A 133 13.11 4.48 0.32
N LEU A 134 12.02 3.96 -0.25
CA LEU A 134 11.00 3.25 0.52
C LEU A 134 11.49 1.87 0.97
N LEU A 135 12.08 1.05 0.07
CA LEU A 135 12.44 -0.32 0.40
C LEU A 135 13.53 -0.43 1.49
N PRO A 136 14.62 0.38 1.47
CA PRO A 136 15.54 0.40 2.61
C PRO A 136 14.86 0.83 3.92
N ALA A 137 13.98 1.84 3.88
CA ALA A 137 13.26 2.27 5.07
C ALA A 137 12.28 1.20 5.59
N THR A 138 11.66 0.38 4.69
CA THR A 138 10.85 -0.76 5.09
C THR A 138 11.70 -1.86 5.74
N ALA A 139 12.88 -2.15 5.18
CA ALA A 139 13.80 -3.11 5.78
C ALA A 139 14.24 -2.70 7.20
N ASP A 140 14.57 -1.41 7.39
CA ASP A 140 14.98 -0.88 8.69
C ASP A 140 13.83 -0.91 9.72
N ALA A 141 12.60 -0.65 9.30
CA ALA A 141 11.43 -0.61 10.19
C ALA A 141 10.90 -2.00 10.57
N LEU A 142 11.22 -3.03 9.80
CA LEU A 142 10.88 -4.41 10.12
C LEU A 142 11.80 -4.98 11.21
N ARG A 143 11.30 -5.86 12.04
CA ARG A 143 12.11 -6.75 12.89
C ARG A 143 12.88 -7.75 12.03
N PRO A 144 14.02 -8.31 12.49
CA PRO A 144 14.68 -9.43 11.81
C PRO A 144 13.67 -10.58 11.55
N GLY A 145 13.62 -11.08 10.31
CA GLY A 145 12.62 -12.07 9.87
C GLY A 145 11.21 -11.52 9.66
N GLY A 146 11.01 -10.23 9.81
CA GLY A 146 9.75 -9.57 9.50
C GLY A 146 9.45 -9.56 7.99
N GLN A 147 8.20 -9.37 7.61
CA GLN A 147 7.73 -9.54 6.24
C GLN A 147 7.28 -8.22 5.62
N LEU A 148 7.57 -8.04 4.34
CA LEU A 148 6.97 -7.05 3.46
C LEU A 148 6.08 -7.76 2.44
N VAL A 149 4.82 -7.33 2.34
CA VAL A 149 3.87 -7.83 1.34
C VAL A 149 3.24 -6.65 0.62
N PHE A 150 3.26 -6.65 -0.71
CA PHE A 150 2.57 -5.59 -1.45
C PHE A 150 2.01 -6.07 -2.78
N SER A 151 0.97 -5.38 -3.23
CA SER A 151 0.46 -5.50 -4.58
C SER A 151 0.71 -4.21 -5.36
N THR A 152 1.12 -4.38 -6.62
CA THR A 152 1.33 -3.32 -7.60
C THR A 152 0.84 -3.76 -8.97
N LEU A 153 0.75 -2.85 -9.93
CA LEU A 153 0.32 -3.19 -11.29
C LEU A 153 1.42 -3.96 -12.04
N ALA A 154 1.02 -5.01 -12.77
CA ALA A 154 1.91 -5.75 -13.67
C ALA A 154 2.18 -4.98 -14.98
N HIS A 155 1.34 -4.01 -15.33
CA HIS A 155 1.48 -3.11 -16.49
C HIS A 155 0.74 -1.80 -16.22
N CYS A 156 1.05 -0.75 -16.97
CA CYS A 156 0.36 0.53 -16.84
C CYS A 156 -1.13 0.41 -17.20
N LEU A 157 -1.99 1.19 -16.54
CA LEU A 157 -3.43 1.23 -16.83
C LEU A 157 -3.76 1.75 -18.24
N SER A 158 -2.80 2.32 -18.94
CA SER A 158 -2.88 2.69 -20.35
C SER A 158 -2.68 1.49 -21.31
N GLY A 159 -2.32 0.31 -20.78
CA GLY A 159 -1.89 -0.87 -21.55
C GLY A 159 -0.40 -0.87 -21.90
N ALA A 160 0.35 0.19 -21.59
CA ALA A 160 1.80 0.19 -21.78
C ALA A 160 2.47 -0.83 -20.83
N PRO A 161 3.59 -1.47 -21.24
CA PRO A 161 4.30 -2.40 -20.39
C PRO A 161 4.88 -1.71 -19.14
N ALA A 162 5.14 -2.51 -18.11
CA ALA A 162 5.88 -2.07 -16.94
C ALA A 162 7.31 -1.65 -17.33
N GLN A 163 7.88 -0.72 -16.56
CA GLN A 163 9.19 -0.15 -16.82
C GLN A 163 10.30 -1.16 -16.57
N PRO A 164 11.27 -1.30 -17.51
CA PRO A 164 12.43 -2.19 -17.33
C PRO A 164 13.51 -1.60 -16.41
N ASP A 165 13.36 -0.34 -16.05
CA ASP A 165 14.28 0.42 -15.19
C ASP A 165 13.51 1.12 -14.07
N VAL A 166 14.23 1.60 -13.03
CA VAL A 166 13.65 2.30 -11.87
C VAL A 166 13.25 3.73 -12.27
N VAL A 167 12.24 3.82 -13.14
CA VAL A 167 11.68 5.07 -13.64
C VAL A 167 10.18 5.09 -13.37
N ALA A 168 9.68 6.17 -12.79
CA ALA A 168 8.26 6.33 -12.58
C ALA A 168 7.54 6.68 -13.89
N ALA A 169 6.38 6.07 -14.09
CA ALA A 169 5.44 6.48 -15.13
C ALA A 169 4.65 7.72 -14.68
N ASP A 170 4.40 8.63 -15.60
CA ASP A 170 3.52 9.76 -15.37
C ASP A 170 2.07 9.33 -15.59
N VAL A 171 1.23 9.52 -14.58
CA VAL A 171 -0.20 9.21 -14.66
C VAL A 171 -1.04 10.46 -14.49
N PRO A 172 -2.07 10.67 -15.35
CA PRO A 172 -2.94 11.82 -15.25
C PRO A 172 -3.71 11.82 -13.92
N ALA A 173 -3.78 12.97 -13.27
CA ALA A 173 -4.55 13.20 -12.06
C ALA A 173 -5.28 14.54 -12.14
N LYS A 174 -6.18 14.78 -11.19
CA LYS A 174 -6.88 16.06 -11.02
C LYS A 174 -6.75 16.54 -9.59
N THR A 175 -6.52 17.82 -9.44
CA THR A 175 -6.59 18.49 -8.13
C THR A 175 -8.02 18.54 -7.62
N PRO A 176 -8.25 18.86 -6.33
CA PRO A 176 -9.57 19.14 -5.78
C PRO A 176 -10.34 20.22 -6.52
N THR A 177 -9.63 21.17 -7.14
CA THR A 177 -10.21 22.25 -7.95
C THR A 177 -10.47 21.86 -9.40
N GLY A 178 -10.17 20.59 -9.79
CA GLY A 178 -10.39 20.07 -11.14
C GLY A 178 -9.25 20.34 -12.14
N GLU A 179 -8.17 20.99 -11.72
CA GLU A 179 -6.99 21.20 -12.54
C GLU A 179 -6.33 19.87 -12.92
N ARG A 180 -5.95 19.72 -14.20
CA ARG A 180 -5.22 18.54 -14.68
C ARG A 180 -3.76 18.67 -14.27
N VAL A 181 -3.27 17.63 -13.60
CA VAL A 181 -1.89 17.49 -13.16
C VAL A 181 -1.39 16.09 -13.46
N THR A 182 -0.11 15.86 -13.24
CA THR A 182 0.53 14.55 -13.37
C THR A 182 1.04 14.11 -12.02
N MET A 183 0.84 12.84 -11.67
CA MET A 183 1.49 12.19 -10.54
C MET A 183 2.39 11.07 -11.02
N ARG A 184 3.42 10.78 -10.25
CA ARG A 184 4.37 9.70 -10.55
C ARG A 184 3.89 8.41 -9.93
N ARG A 185 3.94 7.30 -10.71
CA ARG A 185 3.65 5.95 -10.24
C ARG A 185 4.72 4.99 -10.72
N TRP A 186 5.25 4.18 -9.82
CA TRP A 186 6.22 3.14 -10.14
C TRP A 186 5.46 1.86 -10.54
N VAL A 187 5.46 1.56 -11.84
CA VAL A 187 4.96 0.31 -12.42
C VAL A 187 6.15 -0.38 -13.06
N LEU A 188 6.84 -1.22 -12.30
CA LEU A 188 8.12 -1.81 -12.68
C LEU A 188 7.94 -3.28 -13.00
N GLN A 189 8.80 -3.81 -13.87
CA GLN A 189 8.85 -5.24 -14.17
C GLN A 189 9.25 -6.05 -12.94
N GLU A 190 8.83 -7.32 -12.89
CA GLU A 190 9.10 -8.24 -11.79
C GLU A 190 10.59 -8.30 -11.41
N GLN A 191 11.47 -8.44 -12.42
CA GLN A 191 12.92 -8.52 -12.18
C GLN A 191 13.50 -7.23 -11.57
N VAL A 192 12.89 -6.08 -11.87
CA VAL A 192 13.31 -4.79 -11.29
C VAL A 192 12.92 -4.73 -9.82
N TRP A 193 11.69 -5.14 -9.46
CA TRP A 193 11.26 -5.24 -8.07
C TRP A 193 12.12 -6.22 -7.28
N THR A 194 12.38 -7.42 -7.84
CA THR A 194 13.21 -8.44 -7.20
C THR A 194 14.62 -7.92 -6.91
N LYS A 195 15.26 -7.27 -7.89
CA LYS A 195 16.58 -6.65 -7.71
C LYS A 195 16.59 -5.59 -6.61
N LEU A 196 15.62 -4.68 -6.61
CA LEU A 196 15.52 -3.61 -5.61
C LEU A 196 15.29 -4.15 -4.19
N LEU A 197 14.50 -5.21 -4.05
CA LEU A 197 14.29 -5.88 -2.77
C LEU A 197 15.56 -6.56 -2.27
N ASP A 198 16.27 -7.28 -3.14
CA ASP A 198 17.56 -7.90 -2.80
C ASP A 198 18.60 -6.85 -2.37
N GLU A 199 18.75 -5.75 -3.13
CA GLU A 199 19.62 -4.62 -2.79
C GLU A 199 19.23 -3.95 -1.46
N ALA A 200 17.95 -3.99 -1.06
CA ALA A 200 17.48 -3.46 0.22
C ALA A 200 17.62 -4.46 1.38
N GLY A 201 18.21 -5.66 1.16
CA GLY A 201 18.47 -6.67 2.18
C GLY A 201 17.28 -7.60 2.47
N PHE A 202 16.33 -7.69 1.56
CA PHE A 202 15.26 -8.69 1.64
C PHE A 202 15.71 -10.03 1.05
N THR A 203 15.15 -11.10 1.61
CA THR A 203 15.37 -12.48 1.19
C THR A 203 14.04 -13.17 0.93
N ARG A 204 14.05 -14.41 0.45
CA ARG A 204 12.84 -15.22 0.17
C ARG A 204 11.80 -14.46 -0.66
N ILE A 205 12.26 -13.67 -1.61
CA ILE A 205 11.43 -12.88 -2.49
C ILE A 205 10.59 -13.82 -3.36
N ARG A 206 9.28 -13.60 -3.37
CA ARG A 206 8.32 -14.35 -4.20
C ARG A 206 7.42 -13.34 -4.91
N VAL A 207 7.27 -13.53 -6.21
CA VAL A 207 6.39 -12.74 -7.05
C VAL A 207 5.36 -13.67 -7.66
N GLU A 208 4.10 -13.26 -7.61
CA GLU A 208 2.96 -13.96 -8.19
C GLU A 208 2.18 -12.96 -9.03
N GLU A 209 1.96 -13.27 -10.30
CA GLU A 209 1.09 -12.47 -11.14
C GLU A 209 -0.34 -12.96 -11.01
N LEU A 210 -1.22 -12.10 -10.49
CA LEU A 210 -2.65 -12.32 -10.44
C LEU A 210 -3.28 -11.79 -11.75
N PRO A 211 -4.17 -12.57 -12.38
CA PRO A 211 -4.80 -12.16 -13.64
C PRO A 211 -5.61 -10.88 -13.46
N ALA A 212 -5.82 -10.17 -14.56
CA ALA A 212 -6.73 -9.05 -14.58
C ALA A 212 -8.16 -9.53 -14.31
N GLY A 213 -8.78 -8.98 -13.27
CA GLY A 213 -10.19 -9.21 -13.00
C GLY A 213 -11.11 -8.39 -13.93
N GLU A 214 -12.40 -8.59 -13.79
CA GLU A 214 -13.40 -7.79 -14.53
C GLU A 214 -13.44 -6.34 -14.02
N GLY A 215 -13.79 -5.41 -14.90
CA GLY A 215 -13.95 -4.00 -14.52
C GLY A 215 -13.66 -3.01 -15.64
N PRO A 216 -13.87 -1.72 -15.41
CA PRO A 216 -13.72 -0.68 -16.44
C PRO A 216 -12.27 -0.43 -16.86
N ARG A 217 -11.30 -0.85 -16.07
CA ARG A 217 -9.85 -0.75 -16.34
C ARG A 217 -9.17 -2.00 -15.79
N PRO A 218 -9.32 -3.16 -16.46
CA PRO A 218 -8.72 -4.40 -16.01
C PRO A 218 -7.19 -4.29 -16.05
N ALA A 219 -6.54 -4.76 -15.01
CA ALA A 219 -5.09 -4.83 -14.93
C ALA A 219 -4.65 -6.05 -14.12
N ALA A 220 -3.61 -6.73 -14.59
CA ALA A 220 -2.95 -7.76 -13.83
C ALA A 220 -2.16 -7.14 -12.66
N THR A 221 -2.01 -7.91 -11.61
CA THR A 221 -1.38 -7.49 -10.37
C THR A 221 -0.13 -8.31 -10.12
N LEU A 222 0.97 -7.68 -9.77
CA LEU A 222 2.08 -8.37 -9.11
C LEU A 222 1.84 -8.35 -7.60
N LEU A 223 1.68 -9.53 -7.01
CA LEU A 223 1.68 -9.74 -5.57
C LEU A 223 3.07 -10.19 -5.14
N ILE A 224 3.73 -9.35 -4.35
CA ILE A 224 5.13 -9.54 -3.98
C ILE A 224 5.23 -9.74 -2.47
N ARG A 225 5.99 -10.76 -2.07
CA ARG A 225 6.30 -11.10 -0.68
C ARG A 225 7.80 -11.22 -0.50
N ALA A 226 8.33 -10.63 0.56
CA ALA A 226 9.74 -10.69 0.88
C ALA A 226 9.94 -10.70 2.40
N GLU A 227 11.04 -11.28 2.89
CA GLU A 227 11.39 -11.31 4.30
C GLU A 227 12.65 -10.49 4.54
N ARG A 228 12.67 -9.67 5.59
CA ARG A 228 13.91 -9.07 6.07
C ARG A 228 14.84 -10.18 6.52
N ALA A 229 16.11 -10.15 6.10
CA ALA A 229 17.12 -11.11 6.55
C ALA A 229 17.13 -11.19 8.09
N ALA A 230 17.20 -12.41 8.62
CA ALA A 230 17.52 -12.62 10.02
C ALA A 230 18.94 -12.13 10.28
N ALA A 231 19.16 -11.42 11.39
CA ALA A 231 20.49 -10.95 11.77
C ALA A 231 21.42 -12.11 12.12
#